data_02be7db76f4e5d08599a7ef60947bd99
#
_entry.id   02be7db76f4e5d08599a7ef60947bd99
#
_cell.length_a   1.000
_cell.length_b   1.000
_cell.length_c   1.000
_cell.angle_alpha   90.00
_cell.angle_beta   90.00
_cell.angle_gamma   90.00
#
_symmetry.space_group_name_H-M   'P 1'
#
loop_
_entity.id
_entity.type
_entity.pdbx_description
1 polymer ?
#
loop_
_entity_poly.entity_id
_entity_poly.type
_entity_poly.pdbx_seq_one_letter_code
_entity_poly.pdbx_strand_id
1 'polypeptide(L)'
;MRKIIIFIQIFGLSIFNICAQKTEQPNILLIMLDDVSPDLYGAYGLPQAVNTPNVDKLASEGVMFKTCYASAMCGPSRVQIMTGKYGSSTGVTHNSMWLGDSNENVYKDHQAFGKLLKEAGYATAIAGKWHAGRSMPYEKEVGFEDTVFGKV
;
A
#
# COMPACT_ATOMS: atom_id res chain seq x y z
N MET A 1 23.77 -27.33 -49.85
CA MET A 1 22.90 -27.50 -48.69
C MET A 1 23.56 -27.32 -47.32
N ARG A 2 24.88 -27.42 -47.19
CA ARG A 2 25.57 -27.25 -45.89
C ARG A 2 25.75 -25.80 -45.40
N LYS A 3 25.64 -24.81 -46.26
CA LYS A 3 25.90 -23.40 -45.93
C LYS A 3 24.68 -22.67 -45.32
N ILE A 4 23.47 -23.19 -45.47
CA ILE A 4 22.23 -22.57 -44.96
C ILE A 4 22.00 -22.92 -43.47
N ILE A 5 22.48 -24.07 -43.01
CA ILE A 5 22.30 -24.53 -41.63
C ILE A 5 23.15 -23.71 -40.64
N ILE A 6 24.32 -23.23 -41.05
CA ILE A 6 25.20 -22.43 -40.18
C ILE A 6 24.64 -21.03 -39.92
N PHE A 7 23.89 -20.43 -40.84
CA PHE A 7 23.30 -19.12 -40.68
C PHE A 7 22.13 -19.12 -39.68
N ILE A 8 21.39 -20.22 -39.61
CA ILE A 8 20.24 -20.34 -38.67
C ILE A 8 20.73 -20.52 -37.22
N GLN A 9 21.89 -21.17 -37.01
CA GLN A 9 22.43 -21.32 -35.64
C GLN A 9 23.05 -20.04 -35.08
N ILE A 10 23.58 -19.14 -35.90
CA ILE A 10 24.16 -17.88 -35.46
C ILE A 10 23.05 -16.87 -35.12
N PHE A 11 21.91 -16.92 -35.80
CA PHE A 11 20.77 -16.03 -35.52
C PHE A 11 19.97 -16.46 -34.27
N GLY A 12 19.99 -17.73 -33.92
CA GLY A 12 19.33 -18.28 -32.73
C GLY A 12 20.02 -17.94 -31.39
N LEU A 13 21.33 -17.65 -31.39
CA LEU A 13 22.07 -17.32 -30.16
C LEU A 13 22.02 -15.84 -29.78
N SER A 14 21.54 -14.97 -30.64
CA SER A 14 21.51 -13.51 -30.37
C SER A 14 20.29 -13.03 -29.61
N ILE A 15 19.30 -13.89 -29.34
CA ILE A 15 18.02 -13.49 -28.74
C ILE A 15 18.00 -13.72 -27.23
N PHE A 16 19.02 -14.32 -26.64
CA PHE A 16 18.99 -14.65 -25.19
C PHE A 16 19.76 -13.70 -24.26
N ASN A 17 20.17 -12.54 -24.74
CA ASN A 17 20.60 -11.47 -23.84
C ASN A 17 19.45 -10.50 -23.55
N ILE A 18 18.28 -11.00 -23.13
CA ILE A 18 17.36 -10.20 -22.35
C ILE A 18 18.05 -10.05 -21.00
N CYS A 19 18.79 -8.97 -20.85
CA CYS A 19 19.34 -8.52 -19.60
C CYS A 19 18.17 -8.50 -18.61
N ALA A 20 18.14 -9.44 -17.68
CA ALA A 20 17.35 -9.31 -16.49
C ALA A 20 17.93 -8.08 -15.76
N GLN A 21 17.41 -6.91 -16.12
CA GLN A 21 17.74 -5.67 -15.45
C GLN A 21 17.28 -5.91 -14.01
N LYS A 22 18.22 -6.04 -13.09
CA LYS A 22 17.93 -6.10 -11.66
C LYS A 22 17.19 -4.80 -11.34
N THR A 23 15.87 -4.87 -11.33
CA THR A 23 15.05 -3.75 -10.94
C THR A 23 15.36 -3.50 -9.47
N GLU A 24 16.06 -2.40 -9.21
CA GLU A 24 16.24 -1.96 -7.82
C GLU A 24 14.86 -1.74 -7.24
N GLN A 25 14.60 -2.36 -6.11
CA GLN A 25 13.34 -2.19 -5.39
C GLN A 25 13.34 -0.78 -4.77
N PRO A 26 12.40 0.10 -5.15
CA PRO A 26 12.33 1.44 -4.57
C PRO A 26 11.92 1.36 -3.10
N ASN A 27 12.37 2.31 -2.30
CA ASN A 27 11.81 2.50 -0.96
C ASN A 27 10.37 3.00 -1.06
N ILE A 28 9.49 2.50 -0.20
CA ILE A 28 8.07 2.84 -0.18
C ILE A 28 7.76 3.51 1.16
N LEU A 29 7.26 4.73 1.14
CA LEU A 29 6.77 5.45 2.31
C LEU A 29 5.28 5.77 2.11
N LEU A 30 4.42 5.11 2.91
CA LEU A 30 3.00 5.40 2.96
C LEU A 30 2.70 6.29 4.17
N ILE A 31 2.18 7.50 3.93
CA ILE A 31 1.73 8.42 4.98
C ILE A 31 0.22 8.50 4.91
N MET A 32 -0.44 8.06 5.98
CA MET A 32 -1.90 8.10 6.11
C MET A 32 -2.30 9.10 7.18
N LEU A 33 -3.05 10.10 6.78
CA LEU A 33 -3.61 11.10 7.67
C LEU A 33 -4.99 10.67 8.16
N ASP A 34 -5.38 11.13 9.35
CA ASP A 34 -6.66 10.82 9.98
C ASP A 34 -7.46 12.11 10.15
N ASP A 35 -8.74 12.08 9.80
CA ASP A 35 -9.65 13.22 9.86
C ASP A 35 -9.17 14.50 9.13
N VAL A 36 -8.46 14.30 8.00
CA VAL A 36 -7.97 15.40 7.18
C VAL A 36 -8.70 15.43 5.84
N SER A 37 -9.32 16.57 5.55
CA SER A 37 -10.05 16.83 4.32
C SER A 37 -9.12 17.38 3.22
N PRO A 38 -9.37 17.06 1.93
CA PRO A 38 -8.59 17.59 0.81
C PRO A 38 -8.55 19.12 0.74
N ASP A 39 -9.57 19.79 1.23
CA ASP A 39 -9.70 21.23 1.25
C ASP A 39 -8.69 21.95 2.17
N LEU A 40 -8.00 21.19 3.03
CA LEU A 40 -6.93 21.73 3.86
C LEU A 40 -5.57 21.83 3.13
N TYR A 41 -5.42 21.25 1.94
CA TYR A 41 -4.15 21.26 1.22
C TYR A 41 -4.12 22.31 0.10
N GLY A 42 -3.01 23.05 0.03
CA GLY A 42 -2.77 24.06 -1.02
C GLY A 42 -2.85 23.49 -2.43
N ALA A 43 -2.36 22.29 -2.63
CA ALA A 43 -2.37 21.60 -3.92
C ALA A 43 -3.76 21.44 -4.55
N TYR A 44 -4.84 21.38 -3.75
CA TYR A 44 -6.21 21.33 -4.27
C TYR A 44 -6.78 22.70 -4.65
N GLY A 45 -6.12 23.81 -4.25
CA GLY A 45 -6.48 25.17 -4.67
C GLY A 45 -7.80 25.70 -4.09
N LEU A 46 -8.26 25.16 -2.95
CA LEU A 46 -9.50 25.62 -2.32
C LEU A 46 -9.26 26.81 -1.38
N PRO A 47 -10.25 27.73 -1.20
CA PRO A 47 -10.04 28.98 -0.48
C PRO A 47 -9.60 28.83 0.98
N GLN A 48 -9.98 27.73 1.62
CA GLN A 48 -9.66 27.42 3.02
C GLN A 48 -8.35 26.67 3.21
N ALA A 49 -7.62 26.40 2.12
CA ALA A 49 -6.37 25.65 2.18
C ALA A 49 -5.33 26.33 3.08
N VAL A 50 -4.71 25.54 3.92
CA VAL A 50 -3.57 26.01 4.72
C VAL A 50 -2.27 25.88 3.90
N ASN A 51 -1.23 26.56 4.36
CA ASN A 51 0.07 26.48 3.71
C ASN A 51 0.71 25.10 3.95
N THR A 52 0.78 24.27 2.92
CA THR A 52 1.31 22.90 2.95
C THR A 52 2.45 22.70 1.93
N PRO A 53 3.55 23.50 1.99
CA PRO A 53 4.52 23.60 0.90
C PRO A 53 5.18 22.27 0.54
N ASN A 54 5.41 21.37 1.50
CA ASN A 54 6.02 20.08 1.23
C ASN A 54 5.05 19.10 0.55
N VAL A 55 3.76 19.12 0.94
CA VAL A 55 2.73 18.31 0.29
C VAL A 55 2.43 18.85 -1.11
N ASP A 56 2.36 20.17 -1.25
CA ASP A 56 2.14 20.83 -2.52
C ASP A 56 3.29 20.54 -3.51
N LYS A 57 4.51 20.51 -3.01
CA LYS A 57 5.68 20.10 -3.80
C LYS A 57 5.56 18.64 -4.26
N LEU A 58 5.24 17.70 -3.35
CA LEU A 58 5.01 16.30 -3.73
C LEU A 58 3.91 16.16 -4.78
N ALA A 59 2.83 16.91 -4.64
CA ALA A 59 1.73 16.90 -5.61
C ALA A 59 2.17 17.44 -6.99
N SER A 60 3.06 18.42 -7.04
CA SER A 60 3.57 19.00 -8.28
C SER A 60 4.60 18.12 -8.99
N GLU A 61 5.35 17.32 -8.25
CA GLU A 61 6.39 16.42 -8.76
C GLU A 61 5.88 14.98 -9.02
N GLY A 62 4.71 14.63 -8.51
CA GLY A 62 4.11 13.31 -8.55
C GLY A 62 2.78 13.27 -9.28
N VAL A 63 1.94 12.33 -8.85
CA VAL A 63 0.57 12.16 -9.35
C VAL A 63 -0.43 12.52 -8.25
N MET A 64 -1.29 13.48 -8.52
CA MET A 64 -2.37 13.88 -7.63
C MET A 64 -3.72 13.35 -8.13
N PHE A 65 -4.41 12.59 -7.31
CA PHE A 65 -5.77 12.14 -7.59
C PHE A 65 -6.76 13.18 -7.07
N LYS A 66 -7.47 13.86 -7.96
CA LYS A 66 -8.51 14.85 -7.59
C LYS A 66 -9.75 14.19 -7.01
N THR A 67 -9.98 12.93 -7.35
CA THR A 67 -11.11 12.14 -6.88
C THR A 67 -10.60 10.78 -6.44
N CYS A 68 -10.65 10.52 -5.13
CA CYS A 68 -10.29 9.26 -4.53
C CYS A 68 -11.19 9.02 -3.32
N TYR A 69 -11.85 7.89 -3.27
CA TYR A 69 -12.81 7.57 -2.21
C TYR A 69 -12.22 6.55 -1.24
N ALA A 70 -12.43 6.81 0.05
CA ALA A 70 -12.24 5.87 1.13
C ALA A 70 -13.59 5.49 1.73
N SER A 71 -13.61 4.60 2.71
CA SER A 71 -14.81 4.38 3.52
C SER A 71 -15.10 5.60 4.39
N ALA A 72 -16.36 5.75 4.83
CA ALA A 72 -16.79 6.87 5.67
C ALA A 72 -16.16 6.88 7.08
N MET A 73 -15.46 5.79 7.46
CA MET A 73 -14.85 5.63 8.79
C MET A 73 -13.40 5.16 8.66
N CYS A 74 -12.58 5.52 9.67
CA CYS A 74 -11.15 5.24 9.70
C CYS A 74 -10.81 3.75 9.72
N GLY A 75 -11.48 2.92 10.51
CA GLY A 75 -11.21 1.48 10.59
C GLY A 75 -11.40 0.76 9.26
N PRO A 76 -12.60 0.80 8.64
CA PRO A 76 -12.82 0.24 7.31
C PRO A 76 -11.85 0.78 6.24
N SER A 77 -11.57 2.08 6.23
CA SER A 77 -10.61 2.68 5.29
C SER A 77 -9.22 2.09 5.45
N ARG A 78 -8.77 1.90 6.69
CA ARG A 78 -7.46 1.31 6.99
C ARG A 78 -7.38 -0.14 6.55
N VAL A 79 -8.42 -0.93 6.79
CA VAL A 79 -8.49 -2.32 6.30
C VAL A 79 -8.51 -2.37 4.78
N GLN A 80 -9.22 -1.47 4.11
CA GLN A 80 -9.18 -1.37 2.65
C GLN A 80 -7.78 -1.10 2.11
N ILE A 81 -7.05 -0.17 2.73
CA ILE A 81 -5.67 0.15 2.34
C ILE A 81 -4.77 -1.06 2.59
N MET A 82 -4.89 -1.71 3.75
CA MET A 82 -4.06 -2.86 4.09
C MET A 82 -4.29 -4.07 3.18
N THR A 83 -5.54 -4.32 2.77
CA THR A 83 -5.91 -5.54 2.03
C THR A 83 -6.13 -5.32 0.54
N GLY A 84 -6.29 -4.07 0.10
CA GLY A 84 -6.71 -3.73 -1.26
C GLY A 84 -8.15 -4.16 -1.58
N LYS A 85 -8.98 -4.45 -0.55
CA LYS A 85 -10.34 -4.98 -0.72
C LYS A 85 -11.39 -4.09 -0.07
N TYR A 86 -12.54 -3.96 -0.70
CA TYR A 86 -13.67 -3.24 -0.13
C TYR A 86 -14.23 -3.90 1.12
N GLY A 87 -14.86 -3.10 1.99
CA GLY A 87 -15.49 -3.57 3.22
C GLY A 87 -16.54 -4.67 3.00
N SER A 88 -17.25 -4.65 1.87
CA SER A 88 -18.17 -5.73 1.48
C SER A 88 -17.50 -7.09 1.30
N SER A 89 -16.23 -7.11 0.91
CA SER A 89 -15.45 -8.35 0.75
C SER A 89 -14.77 -8.79 2.05
N THR A 90 -14.35 -7.84 2.87
CA THR A 90 -13.64 -8.12 4.13
C THR A 90 -14.59 -8.29 5.32
N GLY A 91 -15.86 -7.94 5.16
CA GLY A 91 -16.83 -7.87 6.24
C GLY A 91 -16.67 -6.63 7.13
N VAL A 92 -15.64 -5.81 6.95
CA VAL A 92 -15.35 -4.65 7.80
C VAL A 92 -15.96 -3.40 7.18
N THR A 93 -17.14 -3.03 7.64
CA THR A 93 -17.91 -1.89 7.11
C THR A 93 -18.06 -0.71 8.06
N HIS A 94 -17.77 -0.90 9.36
CA HIS A 94 -17.85 0.14 10.38
C HIS A 94 -16.92 -0.14 11.58
N ASN A 95 -16.64 0.85 12.41
CA ASN A 95 -15.69 0.76 13.52
C ASN A 95 -16.11 -0.21 14.64
N SER A 96 -17.43 -0.35 14.89
CA SER A 96 -17.94 -1.22 15.95
C SER A 96 -17.82 -2.72 15.63
N MET A 97 -17.42 -3.09 14.42
CA MET A 97 -17.16 -4.51 14.10
C MET A 97 -16.02 -5.12 14.92
N TRP A 98 -15.22 -4.29 15.58
CA TRP A 98 -14.18 -4.75 16.51
C TRP A 98 -14.72 -5.15 17.90
N LEU A 99 -15.98 -4.86 18.20
CA LEU A 99 -16.56 -5.01 19.54
C LEU A 99 -17.24 -6.37 19.82
N GLY A 100 -17.45 -7.20 18.78
CA GLY A 100 -18.11 -8.50 18.89
C GLY A 100 -17.12 -9.67 18.96
N ASP A 101 -17.58 -10.83 19.45
CA ASP A 101 -16.79 -12.07 19.53
C ASP A 101 -16.49 -12.69 18.16
N SER A 102 -17.22 -12.25 17.11
CA SER A 102 -17.06 -12.69 15.73
C SER A 102 -15.89 -12.05 14.98
N ASN A 103 -15.10 -11.23 15.65
CA ASN A 103 -13.94 -10.59 15.05
C ASN A 103 -12.78 -11.54 14.91
N GLU A 104 -12.97 -12.50 14.06
CA GLU A 104 -11.86 -13.23 13.51
C GLU A 104 -10.93 -12.21 12.82
N ASN A 105 -9.64 -12.49 12.95
CA ASN A 105 -8.61 -11.67 12.34
C ASN A 105 -8.83 -11.60 10.83
N VAL A 106 -9.24 -10.44 10.33
CA VAL A 106 -9.48 -10.19 8.90
C VAL A 106 -8.29 -10.60 8.02
N TYR A 107 -7.09 -10.59 8.57
CA TYR A 107 -5.86 -10.93 7.86
C TYR A 107 -5.58 -12.44 7.77
N LYS A 108 -6.37 -13.29 8.39
CA LYS A 108 -6.34 -14.74 8.12
C LYS A 108 -6.83 -15.04 6.71
N ASP A 109 -7.91 -14.35 6.29
CA ASP A 109 -8.57 -14.58 5.02
C ASP A 109 -8.16 -13.56 3.94
N HIS A 110 -7.59 -12.43 4.36
CA HIS A 110 -7.22 -11.32 3.49
C HIS A 110 -5.80 -10.87 3.76
N GLN A 111 -4.90 -11.20 2.85
CA GLN A 111 -3.49 -10.85 2.97
C GLN A 111 -3.28 -9.32 2.96
N ALA A 112 -2.51 -8.84 3.93
CA ALA A 112 -2.12 -7.43 3.99
C ALA A 112 -0.94 -7.12 3.07
N PHE A 113 -0.89 -5.89 2.54
CA PHE A 113 0.21 -5.48 1.65
C PHE A 113 1.58 -5.52 2.33
N GLY A 114 1.67 -5.28 3.63
CA GLY A 114 2.91 -5.41 4.39
C GLY A 114 3.51 -6.81 4.29
N LYS A 115 2.66 -7.85 4.34
CA LYS A 115 3.10 -9.23 4.15
C LYS A 115 3.61 -9.48 2.74
N LEU A 116 2.95 -8.94 1.72
CA LEU A 116 3.40 -9.02 0.33
C LEU A 116 4.76 -8.36 0.12
N LEU A 117 4.96 -7.19 0.73
CA LEU A 117 6.25 -6.48 0.68
C LEU A 117 7.35 -7.27 1.39
N LYS A 118 7.07 -7.82 2.55
CA LYS A 118 8.02 -8.68 3.28
C LYS A 118 8.41 -9.92 2.45
N GLU A 119 7.44 -10.59 1.86
CA GLU A 119 7.67 -11.73 0.96
C GLU A 119 8.49 -11.34 -0.29
N ALA A 120 8.37 -10.09 -0.73
CA ALA A 120 9.19 -9.51 -1.79
C ALA A 120 10.60 -9.05 -1.33
N GLY A 121 10.95 -9.24 -0.06
CA GLY A 121 12.27 -8.93 0.49
C GLY A 121 12.44 -7.51 1.05
N TYR A 122 11.36 -6.77 1.26
CA TYR A 122 11.42 -5.48 1.93
C TYR A 122 11.55 -5.64 3.44
N ALA A 123 12.37 -4.82 4.08
CA ALA A 123 12.24 -4.52 5.50
C ALA A 123 11.00 -3.64 5.69
N THR A 124 10.13 -4.01 6.63
CA THR A 124 8.81 -3.40 6.77
C THR A 124 8.62 -2.84 8.17
N ALA A 125 8.13 -1.62 8.27
CA ALA A 125 7.84 -0.97 9.54
C ALA A 125 6.51 -0.21 9.48
N ILE A 126 5.85 -0.06 10.62
CA ILE A 126 4.64 0.76 10.77
C ILE A 126 4.70 1.56 12.07
N ALA A 127 4.27 2.82 12.03
CA ALA A 127 4.17 3.67 13.19
C ALA A 127 2.87 4.48 13.19
N GLY A 128 2.37 4.84 14.37
CA GLY A 128 1.19 5.68 14.55
C GLY A 128 -0.10 4.91 14.84
N LYS A 129 -1.25 5.42 14.38
CA LYS A 129 -2.57 4.83 14.63
C LYS A 129 -2.77 3.56 13.80
N TRP A 130 -3.00 2.43 14.46
CA TRP A 130 -3.35 1.18 13.79
C TRP A 130 -4.80 1.15 13.32
N HIS A 131 -5.72 0.98 14.20
CA HIS A 131 -7.18 0.94 13.99
C HIS A 131 -7.64 0.11 12.77
N ALA A 132 -6.88 -0.91 12.41
CA ALA A 132 -7.17 -1.82 11.30
C ALA A 132 -7.32 -3.28 11.80
N GLY A 133 -7.79 -3.46 13.04
CA GLY A 133 -8.02 -4.74 13.71
C GLY A 133 -8.27 -4.54 15.19
N ARG A 134 -8.76 -5.58 15.86
CA ARG A 134 -9.24 -5.52 17.25
C ARG A 134 -8.15 -5.29 18.29
N SER A 135 -6.98 -5.84 18.10
CA SER A 135 -5.89 -5.75 19.06
C SER A 135 -4.53 -5.76 18.36
N MET A 136 -3.53 -5.27 19.07
CA MET A 136 -2.18 -5.01 18.64
C MET A 136 -1.22 -6.19 18.65
N PRO A 137 -1.45 -7.40 18.32
CA PRO A 137 -0.36 -8.28 17.94
C PRO A 137 -0.50 -8.93 16.58
N TYR A 138 -1.23 -8.29 15.68
CA TYR A 138 -1.36 -8.81 14.31
C TYR A 138 -0.19 -8.43 13.39
N GLU A 139 0.86 -7.87 13.94
CA GLU A 139 2.05 -7.45 13.22
C GLU A 139 2.65 -8.59 12.39
N LYS A 140 2.73 -9.77 12.98
CA LYS A 140 3.23 -10.97 12.28
C LYS A 140 2.33 -11.38 11.11
N GLU A 141 1.04 -11.17 11.23
CA GLU A 141 0.05 -11.56 10.22
C GLU A 141 -0.07 -10.52 9.12
N VAL A 142 0.16 -9.24 9.44
CA VAL A 142 0.15 -8.14 8.48
C VAL A 142 1.52 -7.88 7.84
N GLY A 143 2.59 -8.47 8.40
CA GLY A 143 3.92 -8.50 7.80
C GLY A 143 4.83 -7.33 8.12
N PHE A 144 4.52 -6.52 9.16
CA PHE A 144 5.45 -5.50 9.64
C PHE A 144 6.41 -6.08 10.68
N GLU A 145 7.70 -5.81 10.50
CA GLU A 145 8.77 -6.32 11.38
C GLU A 145 8.99 -5.41 12.59
N ASP A 146 8.95 -4.10 12.34
CA ASP A 146 9.05 -3.07 13.36
C ASP A 146 7.73 -2.32 13.51
N THR A 147 7.29 -2.13 14.75
CA THR A 147 6.02 -1.48 15.03
C THR A 147 6.15 -0.50 16.19
N VAL A 148 5.69 0.73 15.98
CA VAL A 148 5.64 1.78 17.00
C VAL A 148 4.25 2.41 16.97
N PHE A 149 3.43 2.05 17.96
CA PHE A 149 2.07 2.59 18.06
C PHE A 149 1.98 3.61 19.20
N GLY A 150 1.44 4.78 18.89
CA GLY A 150 1.03 5.74 19.92
C GLY A 150 -0.16 5.18 20.71
N LYS A 151 -0.20 5.45 22.02
CA LYS A 151 -1.45 5.28 22.79
C LYS A 151 -2.48 6.25 22.21
N VAL A 152 -3.58 5.72 21.72
CA VAL A 152 -4.77 6.50 21.32
C VAL A 152 -5.67 6.66 22.54
#